data_1d3947a9271eb4f5cb75bbeffed6c476
#
_entry.id   1d3947a9271eb4f5cb75bbeffed6c476
#
_cell.length_a   1.000
_cell.length_b   1.000
_cell.length_c   1.000
_cell.angle_alpha   90.00
_cell.angle_beta   90.00
_cell.angle_gamma   90.00
#
_symmetry.space_group_name_H-M   'P 1'
#
loop_
_entity.id
_entity.type
_entity.pdbx_description
1 polymer ?
#
loop_
_entity_poly.entity_id
_entity_poly.type
_entity_poly.pdbx_seq_one_letter_code
_entity_poly.pdbx_strand_id
1 'polypeptide(L)'
;MDQSIKKKYNYWQWRTLIILMIGYALFYFVRKNFSITMPALEAELGISKVKLGLFLTLHGIIYGLSRFINGFIADRVSRKKMMAAGLFLSALVNIFIGLSPEMNDLFNFMDGEGKATMGMVAFIGSLWLINGYTQGMGFPPCGSLMAHWIKPSELATKQAIWNSSHSIGASLVAFL
;
A
#
# COMPACT_ATOMS: atom_id res chain seq x y z
N MET A 1 -31.63 -25.31 -0.45
CA MET A 1 -31.39 -23.88 -0.72
C MET A 1 -31.84 -23.59 -2.14
N ASP A 2 -32.76 -22.66 -2.32
CA ASP A 2 -33.32 -22.30 -3.61
C ASP A 2 -32.21 -21.94 -4.59
N GLN A 3 -32.33 -22.39 -5.86
CA GLN A 3 -31.33 -22.15 -6.92
C GLN A 3 -31.10 -20.65 -7.18
N SER A 4 -32.14 -19.82 -7.01
CA SER A 4 -32.06 -18.36 -7.14
C SER A 4 -31.17 -17.74 -6.07
N ILE A 5 -31.30 -18.18 -4.83
CA ILE A 5 -30.47 -17.72 -3.68
C ILE A 5 -29.02 -18.14 -3.88
N LYS A 6 -28.78 -19.37 -4.36
CA LYS A 6 -27.42 -19.86 -4.63
C LYS A 6 -26.72 -19.05 -5.72
N LYS A 7 -27.42 -18.71 -6.83
CA LYS A 7 -26.88 -17.85 -7.89
C LYS A 7 -26.52 -16.46 -7.36
N LYS A 8 -27.41 -15.86 -6.58
CA LYS A 8 -27.21 -14.53 -6.00
C LYS A 8 -26.03 -14.51 -5.02
N TYR A 9 -25.91 -15.55 -4.17
CA TYR A 9 -24.79 -15.71 -3.25
C TYR A 9 -23.45 -15.83 -3.99
N ASN A 10 -23.36 -16.70 -5.01
CA ASN A 10 -22.15 -16.87 -5.81
C ASN A 10 -21.74 -15.58 -6.53
N TYR A 11 -22.70 -14.82 -7.08
CA TYR A 11 -22.44 -13.53 -7.71
C TYR A 11 -21.78 -12.56 -6.72
N TRP A 12 -22.34 -12.41 -5.51
CA TRP A 12 -21.80 -11.49 -4.51
C TRP A 12 -20.44 -11.94 -3.96
N GLN A 13 -20.24 -13.24 -3.84
CA GLN A 13 -18.97 -13.83 -3.42
C GLN A 13 -17.84 -13.47 -4.42
N TRP A 14 -18.06 -13.72 -5.70
CA TRP A 14 -17.08 -13.40 -6.74
C TRP A 14 -16.86 -11.91 -6.89
N ARG A 15 -17.92 -11.12 -6.86
CA ARG A 15 -17.82 -9.66 -6.90
C ARG A 15 -16.98 -9.12 -5.75
N THR A 16 -17.19 -9.62 -4.54
CA THR A 16 -16.40 -9.23 -3.37
C THR A 16 -14.94 -9.61 -3.57
N LEU A 17 -14.65 -10.84 -3.99
CA LEU A 17 -13.29 -11.32 -4.23
C LEU A 17 -12.56 -10.45 -5.27
N ILE A 18 -13.17 -10.17 -6.40
CA ILE A 18 -12.57 -9.35 -7.47
C ILE A 18 -12.29 -7.92 -6.98
N ILE A 19 -13.23 -7.29 -6.27
CA ILE A 19 -13.02 -5.95 -5.71
C ILE A 19 -11.85 -5.94 -4.72
N LEU A 20 -11.74 -6.97 -3.87
CA LEU A 20 -10.63 -7.11 -2.94
C LEU A 20 -9.30 -7.33 -3.66
N MET A 21 -9.30 -8.10 -4.75
CA MET A 21 -8.11 -8.30 -5.59
C MET A 21 -7.64 -7.00 -6.23
N ILE A 22 -8.55 -6.24 -6.84
CA ILE A 22 -8.23 -4.95 -7.46
C ILE A 22 -7.69 -3.97 -6.40
N GLY A 23 -8.39 -3.82 -5.29
CA GLY A 23 -7.96 -2.92 -4.22
C GLY A 23 -6.59 -3.31 -3.64
N TYR A 24 -6.34 -4.60 -3.45
CA TYR A 24 -5.06 -5.07 -2.93
C TYR A 24 -3.91 -4.97 -3.95
N ALA A 25 -4.19 -5.17 -5.24
CA ALA A 25 -3.25 -4.91 -6.32
C ALA A 25 -2.83 -3.42 -6.34
N LEU A 26 -3.78 -2.50 -6.16
CA LEU A 26 -3.49 -1.06 -6.08
C LEU A 26 -2.62 -0.70 -4.86
N PHE A 27 -2.80 -1.36 -3.70
CA PHE A 27 -1.89 -1.18 -2.56
C PHE A 27 -0.46 -1.56 -2.93
N TYR A 28 -0.26 -2.66 -3.65
CA TYR A 28 1.08 -3.07 -4.08
C TYR A 28 1.65 -2.18 -5.18
N PHE A 29 0.80 -1.69 -6.08
CA PHE A 29 1.18 -0.70 -7.08
C PHE A 29 1.80 0.54 -6.43
N VAL A 30 1.11 1.19 -5.48
CA VAL A 30 1.64 2.40 -4.80
C VAL A 30 2.81 2.10 -3.85
N ARG A 31 2.94 0.87 -3.34
CA ARG A 31 4.06 0.48 -2.50
C ARG A 31 5.36 0.30 -3.29
N LYS A 32 5.28 -0.29 -4.48
CA LYS A 32 6.47 -0.62 -5.28
C LYS A 32 7.09 0.58 -5.96
N ASN A 33 6.36 1.67 -6.15
CA ASN A 33 6.86 2.92 -6.71
C ASN A 33 8.17 3.37 -6.07
N PHE A 34 8.24 3.41 -4.74
CA PHE A 34 9.43 3.87 -4.03
C PHE A 34 10.68 3.04 -4.37
N SER A 35 10.55 1.71 -4.45
CA SER A 35 11.68 0.84 -4.80
C SER A 35 12.19 1.08 -6.21
N ILE A 36 11.30 1.43 -7.14
CA ILE A 36 11.65 1.70 -8.54
C ILE A 36 12.29 3.09 -8.67
N THR A 37 11.86 4.07 -7.87
CA THR A 37 12.42 5.42 -7.90
C THR A 37 13.75 5.55 -7.13
N MET A 38 14.13 4.57 -6.30
CA MET A 38 15.38 4.63 -5.52
C MET A 38 16.64 4.97 -6.35
N PRO A 39 16.88 4.38 -7.54
CA PRO A 39 18.03 4.75 -8.36
C PRO A 39 18.02 6.23 -8.77
N ALA A 40 16.86 6.78 -9.10
CA ALA A 40 16.71 8.20 -9.43
C ALA A 40 16.94 9.09 -8.20
N LEU A 41 16.40 8.74 -7.04
CA LEU A 41 16.63 9.45 -5.77
C LEU A 41 18.12 9.48 -5.40
N GLU A 42 18.86 8.42 -5.70
CA GLU A 42 20.31 8.38 -5.50
C GLU A 42 21.05 9.25 -6.52
N ALA A 43 20.75 9.08 -7.81
CA ALA A 43 21.48 9.74 -8.88
C ALA A 43 21.21 11.26 -8.94
N GLU A 44 19.95 11.67 -8.84
CA GLU A 44 19.52 13.06 -9.00
C GLU A 44 19.63 13.84 -7.69
N LEU A 45 19.14 13.27 -6.59
CA LEU A 45 19.06 13.95 -5.30
C LEU A 45 20.24 13.64 -4.36
N GLY A 46 21.11 12.71 -4.71
CA GLY A 46 22.28 12.33 -3.91
C GLY A 46 21.94 11.62 -2.59
N ILE A 47 20.74 11.04 -2.46
CA ILE A 47 20.34 10.32 -1.26
C ILE A 47 21.05 8.95 -1.24
N SER A 48 21.91 8.72 -0.26
CA SER A 48 22.72 7.50 -0.21
C SER A 48 21.89 6.22 -0.13
N LYS A 49 22.39 5.12 -0.73
CA LYS A 49 21.79 3.77 -0.65
C LYS A 49 21.53 3.31 0.77
N VAL A 50 22.40 3.70 1.71
CA VAL A 50 22.24 3.36 3.13
C VAL A 50 20.98 3.98 3.71
N LYS A 51 20.71 5.28 3.42
CA LYS A 51 19.50 5.97 3.89
C LYS A 51 18.24 5.38 3.22
N LEU A 52 18.29 5.11 1.92
CA LEU A 52 17.19 4.49 1.20
C LEU A 52 16.90 3.07 1.72
N GLY A 53 17.93 2.28 1.97
CA GLY A 53 17.79 0.94 2.59
C GLY A 53 17.21 1.00 4.01
N LEU A 54 17.63 2.00 4.80
CA LEU A 54 17.04 2.25 6.12
C LEU A 54 15.55 2.56 6.04
N PHE A 55 15.13 3.40 5.06
CA PHE A 55 13.72 3.69 4.85
C PHE A 55 12.91 2.44 4.52
N LEU A 56 13.42 1.54 3.69
CA LEU A 56 12.74 0.27 3.39
C LEU A 56 12.62 -0.61 4.64
N THR A 57 13.65 -0.69 5.45
CA THR A 57 13.66 -1.50 6.68
C THR A 57 12.64 -0.96 7.69
N LEU A 58 12.69 0.35 7.96
CA LEU A 58 11.76 1.00 8.89
C LEU A 58 10.30 0.93 8.40
N HIS A 59 10.08 1.14 7.11
CA HIS A 59 8.76 0.94 6.50
C HIS A 59 8.25 -0.49 6.73
N GLY A 60 9.10 -1.51 6.56
CA GLY A 60 8.73 -2.91 6.80
C GLY A 60 8.30 -3.16 8.25
N ILE A 61 9.04 -2.61 9.20
CA ILE A 61 8.72 -2.71 10.64
C ILE A 61 7.38 -2.03 10.94
N ILE A 62 7.20 -0.77 10.51
CA ILE A 62 5.96 -0.02 10.72
C ILE A 62 4.77 -0.69 10.05
N TYR A 63 4.96 -1.20 8.84
CA TYR A 63 3.93 -1.97 8.13
C TYR A 63 3.49 -3.22 8.92
N GLY A 64 4.45 -3.97 9.46
CA GLY A 64 4.15 -5.14 10.31
C GLY A 64 3.36 -4.78 11.56
N LEU A 65 3.81 -3.77 12.30
CA LEU A 65 3.11 -3.25 13.49
C LEU A 65 1.73 -2.69 13.13
N SER A 66 1.64 -1.94 12.03
CA SER A 66 0.39 -1.38 11.53
C SER A 66 -0.63 -2.47 11.19
N ARG A 67 -0.22 -3.56 10.56
CA ARG A 67 -1.13 -4.69 10.28
C ARG A 67 -1.74 -5.28 11.53
N PHE A 68 -0.93 -5.41 12.59
CA PHE A 68 -1.40 -5.91 13.88
C PHE A 68 -2.43 -4.95 14.50
N ILE A 69 -2.10 -3.66 14.62
CA ILE A 69 -3.00 -2.63 15.16
C ILE A 69 -4.29 -2.53 14.34
N ASN A 70 -4.14 -2.47 13.02
CA ASN A 70 -5.27 -2.34 12.10
C ASN A 70 -6.14 -3.61 12.04
N GLY A 71 -5.62 -4.78 12.47
CA GLY A 71 -6.43 -5.97 12.69
C GLY A 71 -7.53 -5.73 13.71
N PHE A 72 -7.20 -5.18 14.87
CA PHE A 72 -8.18 -4.83 15.91
C PHE A 72 -9.14 -3.72 15.48
N ILE A 73 -8.65 -2.75 14.70
CA ILE A 73 -9.49 -1.64 14.22
C ILE A 73 -10.48 -2.14 13.15
N ALA A 74 -10.05 -3.05 12.26
CA ALA A 74 -10.90 -3.60 11.19
C ALA A 74 -12.15 -4.31 11.70
N ASP A 75 -12.12 -4.86 12.92
CA ASP A 75 -13.28 -5.49 13.55
C ASP A 75 -14.32 -4.49 14.06
N ARG A 76 -13.91 -3.24 14.28
CA ARG A 76 -14.75 -2.18 14.89
C ARG A 76 -15.23 -1.12 13.90
N VAL A 77 -14.61 -1.05 12.72
CA VAL A 77 -14.92 -0.03 11.70
C VAL A 77 -15.41 -0.67 10.41
N SER A 78 -15.95 0.14 9.52
CA SER A 78 -16.31 -0.33 8.19
C SER A 78 -15.07 -0.75 7.39
N ARG A 79 -14.96 -2.05 7.09
CA ARG A 79 -13.87 -2.65 6.33
C ARG A 79 -13.62 -1.96 4.99
N LYS A 80 -14.71 -1.57 4.30
CA LYS A 80 -14.64 -0.83 3.02
C LYS A 80 -14.02 0.55 3.20
N LYS A 81 -14.47 1.30 4.21
CA LYS A 81 -13.94 2.64 4.50
C LYS A 81 -12.47 2.58 4.91
N MET A 82 -12.10 1.60 5.73
CA MET A 82 -10.72 1.40 6.15
C MET A 82 -9.79 1.12 4.98
N MET A 83 -10.16 0.20 4.09
CA MET A 83 -9.38 -0.11 2.89
C MET A 83 -9.26 1.10 1.96
N ALA A 84 -10.37 1.81 1.72
CA ALA A 84 -10.37 3.01 0.89
C ALA A 84 -9.51 4.13 1.49
N ALA A 85 -9.61 4.38 2.80
CA ALA A 85 -8.79 5.36 3.49
C ALA A 85 -7.30 5.02 3.43
N GLY A 86 -6.92 3.76 3.68
CA GLY A 86 -5.53 3.30 3.59
C GLY A 86 -4.95 3.49 2.20
N LEU A 87 -5.70 3.13 1.15
CA LEU A 87 -5.26 3.30 -0.22
C LEU A 87 -5.15 4.80 -0.62
N PHE A 88 -6.15 5.60 -0.26
CA PHE A 88 -6.15 7.04 -0.53
C PHE A 88 -4.97 7.75 0.15
N LEU A 89 -4.75 7.49 1.43
CA LEU A 89 -3.64 8.07 2.18
C LEU A 89 -2.28 7.60 1.63
N SER A 90 -2.16 6.32 1.25
CA SER A 90 -0.94 5.81 0.62
C SER A 90 -0.66 6.50 -0.72
N ALA A 91 -1.68 6.72 -1.54
CA ALA A 91 -1.54 7.44 -2.82
C ALA A 91 -1.14 8.90 -2.58
N LEU A 92 -1.79 9.57 -1.63
CA LEU A 92 -1.48 10.97 -1.27
C LEU A 92 -0.03 11.12 -0.81
N VAL A 93 0.46 10.22 0.04
CA VAL A 93 1.86 10.21 0.48
C VAL A 93 2.82 10.06 -0.69
N ASN A 94 2.53 9.17 -1.65
CA ASN A 94 3.37 9.01 -2.84
C ASN A 94 3.39 10.29 -3.70
N ILE A 95 2.27 10.99 -3.83
CA ILE A 95 2.20 12.28 -4.52
C ILE A 95 3.11 13.30 -3.83
N PHE A 96 3.06 13.42 -2.51
CA PHE A 96 3.94 14.35 -1.77
C PHE A 96 5.42 13.99 -1.87
N ILE A 97 5.76 12.70 -1.91
CA ILE A 97 7.14 12.27 -2.17
C ILE A 97 7.57 12.70 -3.58
N GLY A 98 6.72 12.49 -4.59
CA GLY A 98 7.00 12.89 -5.97
C GLY A 98 7.15 14.40 -6.15
N LEU A 99 6.35 15.18 -5.42
CA LEU A 99 6.39 16.67 -5.47
C LEU A 99 7.47 17.28 -4.56
N SER A 100 8.24 16.46 -3.82
CA SER A 100 9.22 17.01 -2.89
C SER A 100 10.30 17.91 -3.54
N PRO A 101 10.77 17.66 -4.78
CA PRO A 101 11.69 18.59 -5.45
C PRO A 101 11.07 19.95 -5.74
N GLU A 102 9.82 20.00 -6.19
CA GLU A 102 9.10 21.24 -6.51
C GLU A 102 8.78 22.08 -5.26
N MET A 103 8.82 21.45 -4.08
CA MET A 103 8.63 22.16 -2.80
C MET A 103 9.91 22.87 -2.31
N ASN A 104 11.00 22.86 -3.08
CA ASN A 104 12.27 23.46 -2.69
C ASN A 104 12.16 24.93 -2.33
N ASP A 105 11.39 25.73 -3.07
CA ASP A 105 11.21 27.17 -2.83
C ASP A 105 10.55 27.48 -1.47
N LEU A 106 9.78 26.54 -0.94
CA LEU A 106 9.10 26.69 0.34
C LEU A 106 9.94 26.21 1.53
N PHE A 107 10.76 25.17 1.34
CA PHE A 107 11.39 24.44 2.45
C PHE A 107 12.90 24.34 2.36
N ASN A 108 13.53 24.92 1.33
CA ASN A 108 14.98 24.79 1.07
C ASN A 108 15.45 23.34 1.13
N PHE A 109 14.75 22.46 0.39
CA PHE A 109 15.00 21.03 0.37
C PHE A 109 16.25 20.63 -0.41
N MET A 110 16.77 21.50 -1.28
CA MET A 110 17.97 21.28 -2.06
C MET A 110 19.06 22.27 -1.67
N ASP A 111 20.31 21.85 -1.78
CA ASP A 111 21.49 22.70 -1.65
C ASP A 111 21.78 23.44 -2.96
N GLY A 112 22.87 24.25 -2.98
CA GLY A 112 23.31 25.00 -4.16
C GLY A 112 23.76 24.11 -5.33
N GLU A 113 23.96 22.82 -5.13
CA GLU A 113 24.31 21.83 -6.17
C GLU A 113 23.09 21.03 -6.62
N GLY A 114 21.89 21.35 -6.13
CA GLY A 114 20.66 20.61 -6.45
C GLY A 114 20.53 19.25 -5.73
N LYS A 115 21.33 19.01 -4.69
CA LYS A 115 21.26 17.78 -3.89
C LYS A 115 20.34 17.93 -2.69
N ALA A 116 19.72 16.80 -2.28
CA ALA A 116 18.81 16.78 -1.16
C ALA A 116 19.50 17.15 0.16
N THR A 117 19.00 18.17 0.81
CA THR A 117 19.39 18.50 2.19
C THR A 117 18.91 17.43 3.18
N MET A 118 19.41 17.49 4.43
CA MET A 118 18.91 16.59 5.49
C MET A 118 17.41 16.80 5.75
N GLY A 119 16.89 18.03 5.54
CA GLY A 119 15.45 18.33 5.62
C GLY A 119 14.63 17.54 4.61
N MET A 120 15.04 17.52 3.34
CA MET A 120 14.39 16.73 2.31
C MET A 120 14.44 15.23 2.61
N VAL A 121 15.61 14.73 3.01
CA VAL A 121 15.78 13.31 3.38
C VAL A 121 14.85 12.92 4.52
N ALA A 122 14.76 13.75 5.57
CA ALA A 122 13.86 13.52 6.70
C ALA A 122 12.38 13.60 6.28
N PHE A 123 12.01 14.53 5.41
CA PHE A 123 10.66 14.65 4.88
C PHE A 123 10.23 13.42 4.08
N ILE A 124 11.02 13.01 3.09
CA ILE A 124 10.75 11.80 2.28
C ILE A 124 10.70 10.56 3.19
N GLY A 125 11.65 10.41 4.11
CA GLY A 125 11.69 9.32 5.07
C GLY A 125 10.44 9.26 5.93
N SER A 126 10.02 10.39 6.51
CA SER A 126 8.81 10.48 7.34
C SER A 126 7.56 10.11 6.57
N LEU A 127 7.40 10.63 5.36
CA LEU A 127 6.28 10.28 4.47
C LEU A 127 6.29 8.79 4.15
N TRP A 128 7.46 8.19 3.89
CA TRP A 128 7.57 6.77 3.62
C TRP A 128 7.21 5.90 4.83
N LEU A 129 7.50 6.34 6.05
CA LEU A 129 7.07 5.68 7.27
C LEU A 129 5.55 5.78 7.47
N ILE A 130 4.96 6.94 7.19
CA ILE A 130 3.49 7.12 7.17
C ILE A 130 2.86 6.18 6.14
N ASN A 131 3.47 6.05 4.94
CA ASN A 131 3.04 5.07 3.95
C ASN A 131 3.04 3.65 4.52
N GLY A 132 4.07 3.26 5.27
CA GLY A 132 4.13 1.96 5.94
C GLY A 132 2.93 1.70 6.83
N TYR A 133 2.50 2.70 7.61
CA TYR A 133 1.31 2.59 8.44
C TYR A 133 0.02 2.46 7.61
N THR A 134 -0.19 3.32 6.62
CA THR A 134 -1.41 3.32 5.78
C THR A 134 -1.51 2.07 4.92
N GLN A 135 -0.40 1.53 4.45
CA GLN A 135 -0.32 0.26 3.74
C GLN A 135 -0.80 -0.94 4.61
N GLY A 136 -0.56 -0.88 5.93
CA GLY A 136 -1.04 -1.89 6.87
C GLY A 136 -2.56 -1.96 7.00
N MET A 137 -3.29 -0.93 6.55
CA MET A 137 -4.76 -0.90 6.55
C MET A 137 -5.40 -1.77 5.45
N GLY A 138 -4.63 -2.27 4.47
CA GLY A 138 -5.16 -3.01 3.33
C GLY A 138 -5.50 -4.48 3.62
N PHE A 139 -4.62 -5.20 4.31
CA PHE A 139 -4.75 -6.64 4.51
C PHE A 139 -5.87 -7.05 5.48
N PRO A 140 -6.01 -6.47 6.69
CA PRO A 140 -6.99 -6.93 7.67
C PRO A 140 -8.43 -6.90 7.16
N PRO A 141 -8.90 -5.83 6.47
CA PRO A 141 -10.23 -5.81 5.87
C PRO A 141 -10.45 -6.92 4.83
N CYS A 142 -9.42 -7.24 4.03
CA CYS A 142 -9.51 -8.30 3.03
C CYS A 142 -9.72 -9.67 3.67
N GLY A 143 -8.89 -10.02 4.66
CA GLY A 143 -8.99 -11.28 5.39
C GLY A 143 -10.37 -11.45 6.06
N SER A 144 -10.83 -10.42 6.76
CA SER A 144 -12.12 -10.41 7.44
C SER A 144 -13.30 -10.53 6.48
N LEU A 145 -13.28 -9.83 5.33
CA LEU A 145 -14.33 -9.93 4.31
C LEU A 145 -14.34 -11.30 3.63
N MET A 146 -13.18 -11.86 3.32
CA MET A 146 -13.10 -13.21 2.77
C MET A 146 -13.65 -14.27 3.74
N ALA A 147 -13.26 -14.21 5.01
CA ALA A 147 -13.78 -15.13 6.02
C ALA A 147 -15.31 -15.03 6.20
N HIS A 148 -15.88 -13.84 5.99
CA HIS A 148 -17.33 -13.63 6.11
C HIS A 148 -18.12 -14.12 4.87
N TRP A 149 -17.58 -13.91 3.65
CA TRP A 149 -18.30 -14.20 2.41
C TRP A 149 -17.99 -15.56 1.81
N ILE A 150 -16.89 -16.20 2.18
CA ILE A 150 -16.42 -17.44 1.57
C ILE A 150 -16.60 -18.60 2.55
N LYS A 151 -17.14 -19.70 2.06
CA LYS A 151 -17.30 -20.92 2.85
C LYS A 151 -15.94 -21.45 3.30
N PRO A 152 -15.82 -22.01 4.52
CA PRO A 152 -14.56 -22.60 5.00
C PRO A 152 -13.93 -23.60 4.03
N SER A 153 -14.75 -24.43 3.34
CA SER A 153 -14.28 -25.41 2.36
C SER A 153 -13.64 -24.81 1.09
N GLU A 154 -13.95 -23.56 0.77
CA GLU A 154 -13.45 -22.87 -0.42
C GLU A 154 -12.45 -21.75 -0.06
N LEU A 155 -12.32 -21.43 1.23
CA LEU A 155 -11.58 -20.25 1.71
C LEU A 155 -10.10 -20.30 1.30
N ALA A 156 -9.44 -21.44 1.47
CA ALA A 156 -8.03 -21.59 1.13
C ALA A 156 -7.76 -21.34 -0.36
N THR A 157 -8.58 -21.94 -1.24
CA THR A 157 -8.45 -21.77 -2.70
C THR A 157 -8.70 -20.31 -3.11
N LYS A 158 -9.76 -19.68 -2.59
CA LYS A 158 -10.08 -18.30 -2.92
C LYS A 158 -9.08 -17.30 -2.34
N GLN A 159 -8.51 -17.62 -1.19
CA GLN A 159 -7.42 -16.83 -0.62
C GLN A 159 -6.13 -16.96 -1.43
N ALA A 160 -5.82 -18.12 -1.99
CA ALA A 160 -4.70 -18.29 -2.92
C ALA A 160 -4.91 -17.46 -4.21
N ILE A 161 -6.12 -17.48 -4.78
CA ILE A 161 -6.48 -16.66 -5.94
C ILE A 161 -6.35 -15.16 -5.59
N TRP A 162 -6.92 -14.72 -4.46
CA TRP A 162 -6.79 -13.33 -4.03
C TRP A 162 -5.33 -12.92 -3.82
N ASN A 163 -4.50 -13.82 -3.28
CA ASN A 163 -3.10 -13.53 -3.00
C ASN A 163 -2.27 -13.25 -4.28
N SER A 164 -2.68 -13.76 -5.46
CA SER A 164 -2.02 -13.43 -6.73
C SER A 164 -2.11 -11.95 -7.09
N SER A 165 -3.09 -11.21 -6.54
CA SER A 165 -3.30 -9.79 -6.80
C SER A 165 -2.09 -8.91 -6.41
N HIS A 166 -1.34 -9.30 -5.38
CA HIS A 166 -0.15 -8.55 -5.00
C HIS A 166 0.97 -8.62 -6.06
N SER A 167 1.14 -9.78 -6.69
CA SER A 167 2.10 -9.94 -7.80
C SER A 167 1.66 -9.14 -9.02
N ILE A 168 0.36 -9.14 -9.35
CA ILE A 168 -0.21 -8.33 -10.43
C ILE A 168 0.05 -6.85 -10.16
N GLY A 169 -0.28 -6.35 -8.98
CA GLY A 169 -0.05 -4.96 -8.62
C GLY A 169 1.42 -4.56 -8.64
N ALA A 170 2.31 -5.44 -8.16
CA ALA A 170 3.75 -5.19 -8.18
C ALA A 170 4.33 -5.19 -9.61
N SER A 171 3.82 -6.07 -10.49
CA SER A 171 4.28 -6.15 -11.88
C SER A 171 3.84 -4.94 -12.70
N LEU A 172 2.63 -4.41 -12.47
CA LEU A 172 2.13 -3.24 -13.20
C LEU A 172 3.06 -2.02 -13.08
N VAL A 173 3.73 -1.86 -11.93
CA VAL A 173 4.68 -0.73 -11.74
C VAL A 173 5.92 -0.87 -12.61
N ALA A 174 6.32 -2.10 -12.97
CA ALA A 174 7.51 -2.33 -13.80
C ALA A 174 7.31 -1.96 -15.28
N PHE A 175 6.06 -1.70 -15.69
CA PHE A 175 5.73 -1.28 -17.06
C PHE A 175 5.56 0.25 -17.21
N LEU A 176 5.70 1.01 -16.11
CA LEU A 176 5.65 2.47 -16.10
C LEU A 176 7.06 3.06 -16.02
#